data_6d6f5bdbe4e9c56fa147a7a923274d4a
#
_entry.id   6d6f5bdbe4e9c56fa147a7a923274d4a
#
_cell.length_a   1.000
_cell.length_b   1.000
_cell.length_c   1.000
_cell.angle_alpha   90.00
_cell.angle_beta   90.00
_cell.angle_gamma   90.00
#
_symmetry.space_group_name_H-M   'P 1'
#
loop_
_entity.id
_entity.type
_entity.pdbx_description
1 polymer ?
#
loop_
_entity_poly.entity_id
_entity_poly.type
_entity_poly.pdbx_seq_one_letter_code
_entity_poly.pdbx_strand_id
1 'polypeptide(L)'
;MMGVEYGQNGLWGVLTPQANTTVEPELWALLPPAHSLINARLVSEKDTIEERLVDYTTQFADTAHRFANAPVTCIATACTGASYLIGAAREAEIVDEMQARFGVPFLTAALATVAALRAMGARRIALLTPYPETLNRPCVPYWEGFGLEVVAKAGPALQDAAFHPIYAMAGSGVLTSYRELCDSDADAVLMLGTGMATLGPILNGLGEGLKPAVSCNLALAWAAAQAQPWDNLDGKTFDSWRNASHWRERFNGSLGSSEHAKQ
;
A
#
# COMPACT_ATOMS: atom_id res chain seq x y z
N MET A 1 2.84 -19.64 -25.08
CA MET A 1 3.63 -18.84 -24.12
C MET A 1 4.41 -19.80 -23.25
N MET A 2 5.74 -19.68 -23.15
CA MET A 2 6.48 -20.43 -22.11
C MET A 2 6.09 -19.83 -20.78
N GLY A 3 5.31 -20.54 -19.99
CA GLY A 3 4.89 -20.11 -18.66
C GLY A 3 6.05 -20.15 -17.68
N VAL A 4 6.06 -19.22 -16.72
CA VAL A 4 6.96 -19.30 -15.56
C VAL A 4 6.46 -20.39 -14.62
N GLU A 5 7.35 -21.09 -13.93
CA GLU A 5 6.98 -22.11 -12.93
C GLU A 5 6.27 -21.48 -11.74
N TYR A 6 6.75 -20.31 -11.30
CA TYR A 6 6.15 -19.53 -10.22
C TYR A 6 5.46 -18.30 -10.79
N GLY A 7 4.26 -17.97 -10.32
CA GLY A 7 3.50 -16.82 -10.81
C GLY A 7 2.71 -17.10 -12.09
N GLN A 8 2.18 -18.33 -12.25
CA GLN A 8 1.40 -18.74 -13.42
C GLN A 8 0.15 -17.89 -13.64
N ASN A 9 -0.45 -17.36 -12.57
CA ASN A 9 -1.61 -16.47 -12.64
C ASN A 9 -1.25 -14.98 -12.64
N GLY A 10 -0.03 -14.64 -12.27
CA GLY A 10 0.47 -13.26 -12.27
C GLY A 10 1.84 -13.13 -11.64
N LEU A 11 2.71 -12.40 -12.31
CA LEU A 11 4.03 -12.00 -11.81
C LEU A 11 4.02 -10.47 -11.67
N TRP A 12 4.10 -9.97 -10.43
CA TRP A 12 4.10 -8.54 -10.16
C TRP A 12 5.52 -7.99 -10.15
N GLY A 13 5.77 -6.92 -10.91
CA GLY A 13 6.98 -6.11 -10.77
C GLY A 13 6.74 -5.02 -9.74
N VAL A 14 7.40 -5.05 -8.59
CA VAL A 14 7.15 -4.09 -7.50
C VAL A 14 8.31 -3.12 -7.36
N LEU A 15 8.02 -1.83 -7.37
CA LEU A 15 8.96 -0.75 -7.10
C LEU A 15 8.80 -0.31 -5.64
N THR A 16 9.82 -0.53 -4.82
CA THR A 16 9.76 -0.29 -3.37
C THR A 16 10.79 0.76 -2.92
N PRO A 17 10.43 1.73 -2.07
CA PRO A 17 11.39 2.66 -1.48
C PRO A 17 12.55 1.95 -0.78
N GLN A 18 13.77 2.52 -0.90
CA GLN A 18 15.06 1.91 -0.55
C GLN A 18 15.13 1.25 0.83
N ALA A 19 14.55 1.85 1.85
CA ALA A 19 14.64 1.37 3.23
C ALA A 19 13.33 0.72 3.75
N ASN A 20 12.33 0.54 2.89
CA ASN A 20 11.06 -0.02 3.30
C ASN A 20 11.20 -1.52 3.58
N THR A 21 10.92 -1.91 4.81
CA THR A 21 11.02 -3.30 5.30
C THR A 21 9.66 -4.00 5.40
N THR A 22 8.57 -3.33 5.04
CA THR A 22 7.19 -3.78 5.26
C THR A 22 6.51 -4.27 3.99
N VAL A 23 6.83 -3.66 2.85
CA VAL A 23 6.17 -3.96 1.56
C VAL A 23 6.27 -5.44 1.21
N GLU A 24 7.49 -5.98 1.16
CA GLU A 24 7.66 -7.37 0.75
C GLU A 24 6.98 -8.37 1.70
N PRO A 25 7.17 -8.30 3.05
CA PRO A 25 6.46 -9.21 3.95
C PRO A 25 4.94 -9.15 3.83
N GLU A 26 4.36 -7.94 3.75
CA GLU A 26 2.91 -7.81 3.59
C GLU A 26 2.43 -8.30 2.23
N LEU A 27 3.12 -7.95 1.13
CA LEU A 27 2.74 -8.43 -0.20
C LEU A 27 2.88 -9.96 -0.31
N TRP A 28 3.91 -10.59 0.29
CA TRP A 28 4.04 -12.05 0.32
C TRP A 28 2.88 -12.70 1.05
N ALA A 29 2.43 -12.14 2.16
CA ALA A 29 1.23 -12.63 2.86
C ALA A 29 -0.05 -12.46 2.02
N LEU A 30 -0.13 -11.39 1.23
CA LEU A 30 -1.28 -11.02 0.41
C LEU A 30 -1.34 -11.74 -0.94
N LEU A 31 -0.23 -12.28 -1.46
CA LEU A 31 -0.19 -12.94 -2.78
C LEU A 31 -1.26 -14.03 -2.91
N PRO A 32 -2.14 -13.99 -3.92
CA PRO A 32 -3.04 -15.10 -4.20
C PRO A 32 -2.28 -16.36 -4.66
N PRO A 33 -2.93 -17.54 -4.63
CA PRO A 33 -2.33 -18.77 -5.16
C PRO A 33 -1.85 -18.60 -6.62
N ALA A 34 -0.69 -19.17 -6.91
CA ALA A 34 -0.03 -19.11 -8.21
C ALA A 34 0.32 -17.68 -8.70
N HIS A 35 0.36 -16.70 -7.80
CA HIS A 35 0.98 -15.39 -8.05
C HIS A 35 2.39 -15.34 -7.44
N SER A 36 3.23 -14.48 -8.00
CA SER A 36 4.57 -14.20 -7.50
C SER A 36 4.90 -12.72 -7.68
N LEU A 37 5.99 -12.27 -7.09
CA LEU A 37 6.50 -10.92 -7.29
C LEU A 37 8.02 -10.90 -7.43
N ILE A 38 8.50 -9.91 -8.18
CA ILE A 38 9.90 -9.49 -8.21
C ILE A 38 9.97 -8.03 -7.78
N ASN A 39 11.01 -7.68 -7.04
CA ASN A 39 11.13 -6.35 -6.45
C ASN A 39 12.36 -5.61 -6.99
N ALA A 40 12.21 -4.30 -7.21
CA ALA A 40 13.31 -3.39 -7.50
C ALA A 40 13.23 -2.17 -6.57
N ARG A 41 14.39 -1.74 -6.05
CA ARG A 41 14.46 -0.62 -5.10
C ARG A 41 14.55 0.72 -5.82
N LEU A 42 13.69 1.65 -5.39
CA LEU A 42 13.83 3.07 -5.67
C LEU A 42 14.86 3.63 -4.69
N VAL A 43 15.91 4.25 -5.20
CA VAL A 43 17.03 4.73 -4.37
C VAL A 43 17.22 6.22 -4.62
N SER A 44 17.32 7.01 -3.56
CA SER A 44 17.54 8.45 -3.62
C SER A 44 18.59 8.89 -2.62
N GLU A 45 19.47 9.77 -3.05
CA GLU A 45 20.51 10.40 -2.22
C GLU A 45 20.06 11.74 -1.64
N LYS A 46 18.81 12.14 -1.83
CA LYS A 46 18.26 13.39 -1.30
C LYS A 46 18.20 13.37 0.23
N ASP A 47 18.37 14.53 0.83
CA ASP A 47 18.48 14.67 2.29
C ASP A 47 17.12 14.54 3.00
N THR A 48 16.07 15.16 2.48
CA THR A 48 14.75 15.16 3.10
C THR A 48 13.86 14.04 2.58
N ILE A 49 12.88 13.62 3.38
CA ILE A 49 11.93 12.59 2.96
C ILE A 49 11.08 13.07 1.78
N GLU A 50 10.68 14.33 1.78
CA GLU A 50 9.87 14.94 0.73
C GLU A 50 10.61 14.92 -0.61
N GLU A 51 11.87 15.35 -0.62
CA GLU A 51 12.69 15.33 -1.83
C GLU A 51 12.93 13.90 -2.33
N ARG A 52 13.19 12.93 -1.44
CA ARG A 52 13.32 11.52 -1.81
C ARG A 52 12.06 10.97 -2.46
N LEU A 53 10.89 11.28 -1.89
CA LEU A 53 9.61 10.81 -2.42
C LEU A 53 9.34 11.36 -3.82
N VAL A 54 9.64 12.62 -4.08
CA VAL A 54 9.54 13.22 -5.43
C VAL A 54 10.58 12.58 -6.37
N ASP A 55 11.82 12.43 -5.92
CA ASP A 55 12.91 11.83 -6.70
C ASP A 55 12.58 10.39 -7.13
N TYR A 56 11.92 9.59 -6.28
CA TYR A 56 11.45 8.25 -6.65
C TYR A 56 10.56 8.25 -7.88
N THR A 57 9.70 9.27 -8.05
CA THR A 57 8.79 9.32 -9.20
C THR A 57 9.51 9.52 -10.52
N THR A 58 10.66 10.18 -10.51
CA THR A 58 11.50 10.38 -11.69
C THR A 58 12.24 9.11 -12.12
N GLN A 59 12.34 8.13 -11.21
CA GLN A 59 13.10 6.89 -11.41
C GLN A 59 12.23 5.68 -11.76
N PHE A 60 10.91 5.81 -11.78
CA PHE A 60 10.01 4.67 -12.00
C PHE A 60 10.35 3.90 -13.27
N ALA A 61 10.56 4.58 -14.38
CA ALA A 61 10.85 3.95 -15.65
C ALA A 61 12.21 3.22 -15.65
N ASP A 62 13.26 3.85 -15.16
CA ASP A 62 14.60 3.26 -15.13
C ASP A 62 14.70 2.11 -14.12
N THR A 63 13.97 2.21 -13.00
CA THR A 63 13.89 1.12 -12.03
C THR A 63 13.08 -0.04 -12.57
N ALA A 64 11.97 0.20 -13.28
CA ALA A 64 11.17 -0.84 -13.91
C ALA A 64 11.92 -1.57 -15.05
N HIS A 65 12.83 -0.90 -15.76
CA HIS A 65 13.70 -1.56 -16.74
C HIS A 65 14.59 -2.66 -16.13
N ARG A 66 14.82 -2.65 -14.82
CA ARG A 66 15.57 -3.72 -14.13
C ARG A 66 14.84 -5.06 -14.10
N PHE A 67 13.54 -5.08 -14.37
CA PHE A 67 12.81 -6.32 -14.58
C PHE A 67 13.14 -6.99 -15.92
N ALA A 68 13.83 -6.29 -16.81
CA ALA A 68 14.30 -6.75 -18.11
C ALA A 68 13.17 -7.43 -18.91
N ASN A 69 13.35 -8.69 -19.29
CA ASN A 69 12.36 -9.48 -20.02
C ASN A 69 11.51 -10.41 -19.13
N ALA A 70 11.49 -10.19 -17.82
CA ALA A 70 10.58 -10.93 -16.96
C ALA A 70 9.12 -10.67 -17.38
N PRO A 71 8.27 -11.71 -17.51
CA PRO A 71 6.91 -11.56 -18.00
C PRO A 71 5.97 -11.02 -16.90
N VAL A 72 6.27 -9.80 -16.42
CA VAL A 72 5.42 -9.16 -15.40
C VAL A 72 4.03 -8.87 -15.98
N THR A 73 3.00 -9.15 -15.17
CA THR A 73 1.60 -8.90 -15.55
C THR A 73 1.14 -7.49 -15.18
N CYS A 74 1.83 -6.84 -14.24
CA CYS A 74 1.67 -5.43 -13.89
C CYS A 74 2.96 -4.91 -13.26
N ILE A 75 3.12 -3.59 -13.24
CA ILE A 75 4.15 -2.90 -12.46
C ILE A 75 3.45 -2.10 -11.38
N ALA A 76 3.85 -2.27 -10.12
CA ALA A 76 3.22 -1.63 -8.97
C ALA A 76 4.24 -0.81 -8.18
N THR A 77 3.94 0.47 -7.88
CA THR A 77 4.78 1.27 -6.99
C THR A 77 4.20 1.31 -5.58
N ALA A 78 4.97 0.81 -4.62
CA ALA A 78 4.60 0.74 -3.22
C ALA A 78 5.04 2.00 -2.46
N CYS A 79 4.55 3.18 -2.88
CA CYS A 79 4.88 4.46 -2.29
C CYS A 79 3.72 5.46 -2.41
N THR A 80 2.93 5.64 -1.35
CA THR A 80 1.81 6.59 -1.35
C THR A 80 2.24 8.04 -1.11
N GLY A 81 3.28 8.27 -0.31
CA GLY A 81 3.74 9.63 -0.01
C GLY A 81 4.20 10.40 -1.25
N ALA A 82 4.74 9.71 -2.25
CA ALA A 82 5.13 10.31 -3.51
C ALA A 82 3.91 10.92 -4.24
N SER A 83 2.79 10.19 -4.31
CA SER A 83 1.55 10.64 -4.96
C SER A 83 1.01 11.94 -4.36
N TYR A 84 1.11 12.10 -3.03
CA TYR A 84 0.64 13.32 -2.35
C TYR A 84 1.44 14.56 -2.76
N LEU A 85 2.75 14.41 -2.96
CA LEU A 85 3.65 15.50 -3.26
C LEU A 85 3.58 15.94 -4.72
N ILE A 86 3.39 15.00 -5.65
CA ILE A 86 3.26 15.33 -7.08
C ILE A 86 1.82 15.70 -7.47
N GLY A 87 0.84 15.30 -6.65
CA GLY A 87 -0.59 15.51 -6.89
C GLY A 87 -1.20 14.59 -7.95
N ALA A 88 -2.53 14.47 -7.91
CA ALA A 88 -3.28 13.49 -8.72
C ALA A 88 -3.10 13.69 -10.24
N ALA A 89 -2.98 14.93 -10.71
CA ALA A 89 -2.81 15.20 -12.15
C ALA A 89 -1.47 14.66 -12.68
N ARG A 90 -0.36 14.95 -11.98
CA ARG A 90 0.96 14.44 -12.40
C ARG A 90 1.07 12.93 -12.23
N GLU A 91 0.44 12.37 -11.19
CA GLU A 91 0.36 10.93 -11.01
C GLU A 91 -0.35 10.24 -12.19
N ALA A 92 -1.47 10.79 -12.66
CA ALA A 92 -2.19 10.26 -13.82
C ALA A 92 -1.32 10.26 -15.08
N GLU A 93 -0.59 11.38 -15.34
CA GLU A 93 0.35 11.45 -16.47
C GLU A 93 1.43 10.37 -16.38
N ILE A 94 2.03 10.16 -15.19
CA ILE A 94 3.04 9.13 -14.96
C ILE A 94 2.46 7.73 -15.20
N VAL A 95 1.23 7.47 -14.75
CA VAL A 95 0.56 6.18 -14.98
C VAL A 95 0.42 5.92 -16.48
N ASP A 96 -0.04 6.90 -17.25
CA ASP A 96 -0.20 6.77 -18.70
C ASP A 96 1.16 6.58 -19.41
N GLU A 97 2.18 7.37 -19.04
CA GLU A 97 3.54 7.25 -19.57
C GLU A 97 4.11 5.83 -19.32
N MET A 98 3.95 5.32 -18.11
CA MET A 98 4.47 4.00 -17.71
C MET A 98 3.71 2.87 -18.41
N GLN A 99 2.39 2.93 -18.50
CA GLN A 99 1.58 1.94 -19.22
C GLN A 99 1.93 1.91 -20.72
N ALA A 100 2.07 3.07 -21.32
CA ALA A 100 2.48 3.17 -22.73
C ALA A 100 3.89 2.59 -22.97
N ARG A 101 4.82 2.81 -22.04
CA ARG A 101 6.21 2.36 -22.16
C ARG A 101 6.39 0.86 -21.96
N PHE A 102 5.68 0.26 -21.01
CA PHE A 102 5.89 -1.14 -20.61
C PHE A 102 4.83 -2.10 -21.15
N GLY A 103 3.69 -1.61 -21.65
CA GLY A 103 2.62 -2.42 -22.22
C GLY A 103 1.85 -3.26 -21.18
N VAL A 104 1.98 -2.94 -19.89
CA VAL A 104 1.25 -3.57 -18.80
C VAL A 104 0.66 -2.49 -17.89
N PRO A 105 -0.37 -2.80 -17.07
CA PRO A 105 -0.89 -1.85 -16.09
C PRO A 105 0.20 -1.35 -15.15
N PHE A 106 0.21 -0.03 -14.92
CA PHE A 106 1.04 0.60 -13.90
C PHE A 106 0.15 1.06 -12.75
N LEU A 107 0.40 0.51 -11.56
CA LEU A 107 -0.43 0.70 -10.38
C LEU A 107 0.33 1.50 -9.32
N THR A 108 -0.26 2.58 -8.84
CA THR A 108 0.25 3.26 -7.64
C THR A 108 -0.52 2.79 -6.42
N ALA A 109 0.14 2.71 -5.26
CA ALA A 109 -0.51 2.36 -4.01
C ALA A 109 -1.63 3.36 -3.65
N ALA A 110 -1.50 4.63 -4.04
CA ALA A 110 -2.51 5.65 -3.79
C ALA A 110 -3.77 5.45 -4.64
N LEU A 111 -3.63 5.29 -5.97
CA LEU A 111 -4.78 5.05 -6.87
C LEU A 111 -5.46 3.70 -6.60
N ALA A 112 -4.70 2.65 -6.29
CA ALA A 112 -5.25 1.38 -5.84
C ALA A 112 -6.10 1.54 -4.57
N THR A 113 -5.65 2.39 -3.64
CA THR A 113 -6.40 2.72 -2.43
C THR A 113 -7.69 3.49 -2.73
N VAL A 114 -7.65 4.45 -3.66
CA VAL A 114 -8.87 5.14 -4.14
C VAL A 114 -9.88 4.14 -4.69
N ALA A 115 -9.43 3.20 -5.52
CA ALA A 115 -10.29 2.15 -6.08
C ALA A 115 -10.88 1.24 -4.98
N ALA A 116 -10.08 0.85 -3.99
CA ALA A 116 -10.52 0.03 -2.86
C ALA A 116 -11.59 0.74 -2.02
N LEU A 117 -11.40 2.03 -1.71
CA LEU A 117 -12.37 2.83 -0.97
C LEU A 117 -13.69 2.99 -1.76
N ARG A 118 -13.61 3.20 -3.08
CA ARG A 118 -14.79 3.21 -3.96
C ARG A 118 -15.52 1.86 -3.97
N ALA A 119 -14.78 0.75 -4.00
CA ALA A 119 -15.35 -0.60 -3.92
C ALA A 119 -16.08 -0.84 -2.60
N MET A 120 -15.62 -0.22 -1.50
CA MET A 120 -16.29 -0.25 -0.20
C MET A 120 -17.51 0.68 -0.12
N GLY A 121 -17.72 1.57 -1.08
CA GLY A 121 -18.70 2.63 -1.01
C GLY A 121 -18.37 3.71 0.04
N ALA A 122 -17.14 3.75 0.52
CA ALA A 122 -16.69 4.71 1.53
C ALA A 122 -16.57 6.11 0.91
N ARG A 123 -17.11 7.10 1.60
CA ARG A 123 -17.02 8.53 1.24
C ARG A 123 -16.36 9.34 2.34
N ARG A 124 -16.60 9.00 3.59
CA ARG A 124 -16.02 9.62 4.77
C ARG A 124 -14.94 8.72 5.33
N ILE A 125 -13.70 9.20 5.38
CA ILE A 125 -12.55 8.40 5.78
C ILE A 125 -11.85 9.01 6.99
N ALA A 126 -11.40 8.14 7.89
CA ALA A 126 -10.48 8.52 8.94
C ALA A 126 -9.07 8.07 8.56
N LEU A 127 -8.09 8.98 8.63
CA LEU A 127 -6.71 8.71 8.25
C LEU A 127 -5.89 8.24 9.46
N LEU A 128 -5.43 7.00 9.43
CA LEU A 128 -4.37 6.52 10.30
C LEU A 128 -3.05 6.75 9.58
N THR A 129 -2.29 7.75 10.03
CA THR A 129 -1.13 8.25 9.31
C THR A 129 0.15 8.14 10.12
N PRO A 130 1.23 7.58 9.54
CA PRO A 130 2.55 7.54 10.15
C PRO A 130 3.41 8.78 9.82
N TYR A 131 2.84 9.77 9.13
CA TYR A 131 3.60 10.86 8.54
C TYR A 131 3.72 12.09 9.44
N PRO A 132 4.83 12.86 9.33
CA PRO A 132 4.92 14.19 9.90
C PRO A 132 3.95 15.15 9.18
N GLU A 133 3.71 16.32 9.78
CA GLU A 133 2.75 17.28 9.23
C GLU A 133 3.14 17.79 7.83
N THR A 134 4.42 17.79 7.48
CA THR A 134 4.93 18.13 6.15
C THR A 134 4.35 17.22 5.04
N LEU A 135 4.09 15.97 5.35
CA LEU A 135 3.44 15.01 4.45
C LEU A 135 1.93 14.90 4.68
N ASN A 136 1.44 15.14 5.90
CA ASN A 136 0.02 15.13 6.20
C ASN A 136 -0.73 16.29 5.53
N ARG A 137 -0.09 17.45 5.41
CA ARG A 137 -0.70 18.61 4.76
C ARG A 137 -1.04 18.39 3.28
N PRO A 138 -0.18 17.86 2.40
CA PRO A 138 -0.55 17.52 1.02
C PRO A 138 -1.42 16.26 0.91
N CYS A 139 -1.43 15.37 1.90
CA CYS A 139 -2.18 14.12 1.89
C CYS A 139 -3.69 14.37 1.90
N VAL A 140 -4.20 15.26 2.75
CA VAL A 140 -5.65 15.52 2.88
C VAL A 140 -6.26 15.99 1.56
N PRO A 141 -5.80 17.07 0.92
CA PRO A 141 -6.36 17.51 -0.36
C PRO A 141 -6.19 16.49 -1.50
N TYR A 142 -5.18 15.61 -1.43
CA TYR A 142 -5.07 14.52 -2.39
C TYR A 142 -6.30 13.60 -2.33
N TRP A 143 -6.69 13.12 -1.15
CA TRP A 143 -7.87 12.25 -0.98
C TRP A 143 -9.17 12.97 -1.29
N GLU A 144 -9.31 14.23 -0.87
CA GLU A 144 -10.48 15.06 -1.15
C GLU A 144 -10.66 15.30 -2.66
N GLY A 145 -9.58 15.39 -3.42
CA GLY A 145 -9.58 15.48 -4.88
C GLY A 145 -10.24 14.27 -5.58
N PHE A 146 -10.34 13.14 -4.92
CA PHE A 146 -11.05 11.94 -5.39
C PHE A 146 -12.49 11.83 -4.88
N GLY A 147 -13.02 12.88 -4.21
CA GLY A 147 -14.38 12.94 -3.69
C GLY A 147 -14.55 12.25 -2.33
N LEU A 148 -13.46 12.05 -1.59
CA LEU A 148 -13.46 11.53 -0.23
C LEU A 148 -13.46 12.70 0.76
N GLU A 149 -14.17 12.57 1.87
CA GLU A 149 -14.16 13.52 3.00
C GLU A 149 -13.27 12.98 4.12
N VAL A 150 -12.24 13.71 4.50
CA VAL A 150 -11.38 13.35 5.63
C VAL A 150 -11.97 13.88 6.92
N VAL A 151 -12.57 13.02 7.74
CA VAL A 151 -13.31 13.41 8.95
C VAL A 151 -12.49 13.31 10.24
N ALA A 152 -11.42 12.53 10.24
CA ALA A 152 -10.53 12.38 11.39
C ALA A 152 -9.12 12.01 10.93
N LYS A 153 -8.13 12.32 11.77
CA LYS A 153 -6.73 11.98 11.56
C LYS A 153 -6.07 11.66 12.90
N ALA A 154 -5.44 10.50 13.00
CA ALA A 154 -4.59 10.09 14.12
C ALA A 154 -3.44 9.23 13.62
N GLY A 155 -2.44 8.99 14.46
CA GLY A 155 -1.35 8.10 14.13
C GLY A 155 -0.47 7.80 15.35
N PRO A 156 0.28 6.70 15.32
CA PRO A 156 1.20 6.37 16.39
C PRO A 156 2.28 7.46 16.50
N ALA A 157 2.71 7.72 17.74
CA ALA A 157 3.82 8.65 17.99
C ALA A 157 5.07 8.16 17.24
N LEU A 158 5.69 9.07 16.48
CA LEU A 158 6.98 8.82 15.86
C LEU A 158 8.05 8.73 16.95
N GLN A 159 8.82 7.66 16.95
CA GLN A 159 9.98 7.51 17.82
C GLN A 159 11.24 7.85 17.01
N ASP A 160 12.20 8.50 17.67
CA ASP A 160 13.52 8.67 17.08
C ASP A 160 14.16 7.29 16.87
N ALA A 161 14.41 6.94 15.63
CA ALA A 161 15.00 5.67 15.23
C ALA A 161 16.26 5.91 14.40
N ALA A 162 17.22 4.99 14.48
CA ALA A 162 18.47 5.04 13.72
C ALA A 162 18.24 4.97 12.19
N PHE A 163 17.08 4.51 11.77
CA PHE A 163 16.60 4.58 10.39
C PHE A 163 15.17 5.12 10.37
N HIS A 164 14.54 5.22 9.21
CA HIS A 164 13.28 5.93 9.05
C HIS A 164 12.21 5.49 10.07
N PRO A 165 11.65 6.41 10.89
CA PRO A 165 10.77 6.06 12.02
C PRO A 165 9.54 5.22 11.65
N ILE A 166 9.01 5.39 10.43
CA ILE A 166 7.84 4.66 9.92
C ILE A 166 8.08 3.14 9.93
N TYR A 167 9.29 2.69 9.62
CA TYR A 167 9.60 1.26 9.53
C TYR A 167 9.86 0.61 10.90
N ALA A 168 9.98 1.42 11.96
CA ALA A 168 10.16 0.97 13.34
C ALA A 168 8.85 0.93 14.13
N MET A 169 7.72 1.30 13.53
CA MET A 169 6.43 1.33 14.22
C MET A 169 5.94 -0.07 14.56
N ALA A 170 5.65 -0.29 15.84
CA ALA A 170 5.03 -1.53 16.29
C ALA A 170 3.54 -1.57 15.91
N GLY A 171 3.07 -2.75 15.48
CA GLY A 171 1.66 -2.95 15.13
C GLY A 171 0.69 -2.68 16.28
N SER A 172 1.13 -2.80 17.54
CA SER A 172 0.32 -2.43 18.72
C SER A 172 -0.02 -0.94 18.78
N GLY A 173 0.92 -0.06 18.42
CA GLY A 173 0.66 1.38 18.33
C GLY A 173 -0.31 1.72 17.19
N VAL A 174 -0.18 1.03 16.06
CA VAL A 174 -1.12 1.18 14.93
C VAL A 174 -2.53 0.75 15.33
N LEU A 175 -2.67 -0.37 16.06
CA LEU A 175 -3.98 -0.85 16.53
C LEU A 175 -4.63 0.13 17.53
N THR A 176 -3.85 0.77 18.40
CA THR A 176 -4.36 1.79 19.32
C THR A 176 -4.95 2.97 18.56
N SER A 177 -4.22 3.55 17.61
CA SER A 177 -4.71 4.65 16.78
C SER A 177 -5.91 4.23 15.90
N TYR A 178 -5.95 2.97 15.46
CA TYR A 178 -7.11 2.45 14.73
C TYR A 178 -8.38 2.45 15.60
N ARG A 179 -8.30 1.98 16.84
CA ARG A 179 -9.42 2.01 17.77
C ARG A 179 -9.93 3.44 18.03
N GLU A 180 -9.03 4.39 18.26
CA GLU A 180 -9.37 5.81 18.43
C GLU A 180 -10.14 6.36 17.23
N LEU A 181 -9.71 6.05 16.02
CA LEU A 181 -10.36 6.51 14.79
C LEU A 181 -11.73 5.86 14.55
N CYS A 182 -12.02 4.72 15.18
CA CYS A 182 -13.33 4.09 15.10
C CYS A 182 -14.43 4.90 15.83
N ASP A 183 -14.10 5.83 16.71
CA ASP A 183 -15.05 6.74 17.36
C ASP A 183 -15.50 7.89 16.45
N SER A 184 -14.84 8.10 15.31
CA SER A 184 -15.21 9.12 14.33
C SER A 184 -16.43 8.71 13.48
N ASP A 185 -16.99 9.65 12.73
CA ASP A 185 -18.11 9.39 11.80
C ASP A 185 -17.64 8.83 10.43
N ALA A 186 -16.46 8.26 10.35
CA ALA A 186 -15.92 7.69 9.12
C ALA A 186 -16.65 6.40 8.71
N ASP A 187 -16.79 6.17 7.40
CA ASP A 187 -17.25 4.91 6.83
C ASP A 187 -16.15 3.84 6.91
N ALA A 188 -14.89 4.27 6.81
CA ALA A 188 -13.73 3.40 6.85
C ALA A 188 -12.50 4.11 7.43
N VAL A 189 -11.57 3.33 8.00
CA VAL A 189 -10.25 3.80 8.40
C VAL A 189 -9.24 3.45 7.30
N LEU A 190 -8.57 4.48 6.78
CA LEU A 190 -7.49 4.33 5.82
C LEU A 190 -6.14 4.37 6.53
N MET A 191 -5.41 3.26 6.51
CA MET A 191 -4.06 3.14 7.06
C MET A 191 -3.03 3.53 6.00
N LEU A 192 -2.44 4.70 6.17
CA LEU A 192 -1.53 5.33 5.21
C LEU A 192 -0.11 4.80 5.31
N GLY A 193 0.57 4.87 4.18
CA GLY A 193 1.99 4.51 4.08
C GLY A 193 2.21 3.01 3.94
N THR A 194 3.04 2.66 2.95
CA THR A 194 3.40 1.26 2.66
C THR A 194 4.47 0.70 3.61
N GLY A 195 5.06 1.56 4.44
CA GLY A 195 6.10 1.19 5.41
C GLY A 195 5.55 0.86 6.80
N MET A 196 4.28 1.13 7.08
CA MET A 196 3.65 0.81 8.34
C MET A 196 3.09 -0.62 8.31
N ALA A 197 3.34 -1.41 9.36
CA ALA A 197 2.80 -2.76 9.49
C ALA A 197 1.29 -2.71 9.76
N THR A 198 0.47 -3.16 8.81
CA THR A 198 -0.98 -2.94 8.81
C THR A 198 -1.83 -4.21 8.88
N LEU A 199 -1.33 -5.34 8.40
CA LEU A 199 -2.14 -6.57 8.30
C LEU A 199 -2.55 -7.12 9.67
N GLY A 200 -1.66 -7.08 10.66
CA GLY A 200 -1.97 -7.47 12.03
C GLY A 200 -3.07 -6.62 12.67
N PRO A 201 -2.94 -5.28 12.68
CA PRO A 201 -4.01 -4.37 13.10
C PRO A 201 -5.35 -4.60 12.38
N ILE A 202 -5.35 -4.83 11.06
CA ILE A 202 -6.59 -5.15 10.31
C ILE A 202 -7.23 -6.45 10.82
N LEU A 203 -6.44 -7.52 11.02
CA LEU A 203 -6.96 -8.79 11.54
C LEU A 203 -7.52 -8.65 12.96
N ASN A 204 -6.85 -7.91 13.84
CA ASN A 204 -7.35 -7.63 15.17
C ASN A 204 -8.66 -6.83 15.12
N GLY A 205 -8.73 -5.79 14.29
CA GLY A 205 -9.94 -5.00 14.11
C GLY A 205 -11.11 -5.81 13.59
N LEU A 206 -10.89 -6.75 12.67
CA LEU A 206 -11.92 -7.70 12.22
C LEU A 206 -12.41 -8.58 13.38
N GLY A 207 -11.50 -9.05 14.24
CA GLY A 207 -11.85 -9.85 15.42
C GLY A 207 -12.63 -9.07 16.48
N GLU A 208 -12.37 -7.79 16.60
CA GLU A 208 -13.03 -6.88 17.55
C GLU A 208 -14.30 -6.23 16.98
N GLY A 209 -14.62 -6.42 15.72
CA GLY A 209 -15.76 -5.78 15.06
C GLY A 209 -15.61 -4.27 14.87
N LEU A 210 -14.37 -3.78 14.71
CA LEU A 210 -14.07 -2.37 14.46
C LEU A 210 -14.59 -1.93 13.08
N LYS A 211 -14.63 -0.60 12.84
CA LYS A 211 -14.95 -0.06 11.51
C LYS A 211 -14.08 -0.69 10.42
N PRO A 212 -14.60 -0.86 9.20
CA PRO A 212 -13.79 -1.38 8.10
C PRO A 212 -12.50 -0.61 7.93
N ALA A 213 -11.39 -1.32 7.70
CA ALA A 213 -10.10 -0.70 7.41
C ALA A 213 -9.52 -1.18 6.09
N VAL A 214 -8.77 -0.31 5.43
CA VAL A 214 -7.96 -0.61 4.26
C VAL A 214 -6.57 -0.04 4.45
N SER A 215 -5.54 -0.78 4.03
CA SER A 215 -4.18 -0.27 3.96
C SER A 215 -3.71 -0.14 2.52
N CYS A 216 -2.69 0.70 2.33
CA CYS A 216 -2.13 0.92 1.00
C CYS A 216 -1.55 -0.35 0.39
N ASN A 217 -0.90 -1.22 1.19
CA ASN A 217 -0.38 -2.50 0.71
C ASN A 217 -1.50 -3.50 0.37
N LEU A 218 -2.58 -3.55 1.18
CA LEU A 218 -3.73 -4.41 0.90
C LEU A 218 -4.42 -4.00 -0.41
N ALA A 219 -4.65 -2.71 -0.59
CA ALA A 219 -5.26 -2.18 -1.81
C ALA A 219 -4.38 -2.42 -3.04
N LEU A 220 -3.06 -2.19 -2.91
CA LEU A 220 -2.11 -2.43 -4.00
C LEU A 220 -2.07 -3.90 -4.41
N ALA A 221 -2.04 -4.83 -3.45
CA ALA A 221 -2.05 -6.26 -3.72
C ALA A 221 -3.35 -6.71 -4.42
N TRP A 222 -4.50 -6.19 -3.96
CA TRP A 222 -5.79 -6.44 -4.60
C TRP A 222 -5.82 -5.95 -6.06
N ALA A 223 -5.31 -4.75 -6.32
CA ALA A 223 -5.25 -4.20 -7.67
C ALA A 223 -4.28 -5.00 -8.55
N ALA A 224 -3.10 -5.34 -8.04
CA ALA A 224 -2.09 -6.11 -8.75
C ALA A 224 -2.57 -7.53 -9.12
N ALA A 225 -3.40 -8.15 -8.28
CA ALA A 225 -3.98 -9.46 -8.56
C ALA A 225 -4.93 -9.46 -9.77
N GLN A 226 -5.52 -8.33 -10.10
CA GLN A 226 -6.39 -8.19 -11.25
C GLN A 226 -5.64 -7.86 -12.55
N ALA A 227 -4.42 -7.32 -12.44
CA ALA A 227 -3.60 -6.91 -13.58
C ALA A 227 -4.37 -6.05 -14.60
N GLN A 228 -5.15 -5.08 -14.10
CA GLN A 228 -5.94 -4.13 -14.88
C GLN A 228 -5.55 -2.69 -14.50
N PRO A 229 -5.79 -1.69 -15.36
CA PRO A 229 -5.73 -0.29 -14.97
C PRO A 229 -6.56 -0.01 -13.72
N TRP A 230 -6.10 0.90 -12.86
CA TRP A 230 -6.70 1.14 -11.55
C TRP A 230 -8.18 1.56 -11.58
N ASP A 231 -8.63 2.19 -12.64
CA ASP A 231 -10.01 2.64 -12.88
C ASP A 231 -10.93 1.56 -13.45
N ASN A 232 -10.38 0.41 -13.88
CA ASN A 232 -11.09 -0.74 -14.44
C ASN A 232 -11.14 -1.95 -13.51
N LEU A 233 -10.77 -1.79 -12.23
CA LEU A 233 -10.76 -2.88 -11.25
C LEU A 233 -12.19 -3.34 -10.90
N ASP A 234 -12.41 -4.66 -10.82
CA ASP A 234 -13.67 -5.22 -10.33
C ASP A 234 -13.77 -5.08 -8.81
N GLY A 235 -14.47 -4.03 -8.37
CA GLY A 235 -14.68 -3.73 -6.96
C GLY A 235 -15.37 -4.83 -6.17
N LYS A 236 -16.17 -5.70 -6.80
CA LYS A 236 -16.87 -6.81 -6.11
C LYS A 236 -15.92 -7.81 -5.48
N THR A 237 -14.69 -7.91 -5.97
CA THR A 237 -13.68 -8.82 -5.42
C THR A 237 -13.05 -8.31 -4.13
N PHE A 238 -13.15 -6.99 -3.81
CA PHE A 238 -12.45 -6.38 -2.69
C PHE A 238 -12.92 -6.89 -1.32
N ASP A 239 -14.18 -7.27 -1.17
CA ASP A 239 -14.72 -7.76 0.10
C ASP A 239 -13.96 -9.00 0.63
N SER A 240 -13.55 -9.91 -0.24
CA SER A 240 -12.77 -11.08 0.16
C SER A 240 -11.37 -10.70 0.69
N TRP A 241 -10.80 -9.61 0.16
CA TRP A 241 -9.50 -9.09 0.58
C TRP A 241 -9.58 -8.40 1.93
N ARG A 242 -10.50 -7.45 2.12
CA ARG A 242 -10.63 -6.72 3.38
C ARG A 242 -11.08 -7.61 4.55
N ASN A 243 -11.83 -8.69 4.27
CA ASN A 243 -12.23 -9.68 5.28
C ASN A 243 -11.17 -10.77 5.53
N ALA A 244 -10.01 -10.64 4.92
CA ALA A 244 -8.86 -11.53 5.07
C ALA A 244 -9.13 -13.01 4.71
N SER A 245 -10.13 -13.29 3.83
CA SER A 245 -10.59 -14.63 3.54
C SER A 245 -9.52 -15.55 2.94
N HIS A 246 -8.52 -14.99 2.24
CA HIS A 246 -7.51 -15.77 1.53
C HIS A 246 -6.06 -15.49 1.98
N TRP A 247 -5.81 -14.52 2.87
CA TRP A 247 -4.45 -14.18 3.28
C TRP A 247 -4.18 -14.32 4.78
N ARG A 248 -5.22 -14.45 5.63
CA ARG A 248 -5.10 -14.57 7.09
C ARG A 248 -4.14 -15.68 7.53
N GLU A 249 -4.29 -16.87 6.96
CA GLU A 249 -3.46 -18.02 7.35
C GLU A 249 -2.00 -17.84 6.96
N ARG A 250 -1.74 -17.28 5.76
CA ARG A 250 -0.37 -17.00 5.31
C ARG A 250 0.29 -15.94 6.17
N PHE A 251 -0.44 -14.88 6.51
CA PHE A 251 0.08 -13.84 7.40
C PHE A 251 0.41 -14.42 8.78
N ASN A 252 -0.47 -15.19 9.39
CA ASN A 252 -0.21 -15.81 10.69
C ASN A 252 0.97 -16.78 10.64
N GLY A 253 1.12 -17.54 9.56
CA GLY A 253 2.27 -18.42 9.35
C GLY A 253 3.60 -17.67 9.15
N SER A 254 3.57 -16.46 8.58
CA SER A 254 4.77 -15.66 8.32
C SER A 254 5.36 -15.01 9.59
N LEU A 255 4.55 -14.80 10.63
CA LEU A 255 5.00 -14.21 11.90
C LEU A 255 5.77 -15.20 12.81
N GLY A 256 5.88 -16.47 12.42
CA GLY A 256 6.37 -17.53 13.29
C GLY A 256 5.38 -17.84 14.42
N SER A 257 5.34 -19.07 14.90
CA SER A 257 4.58 -19.39 16.09
C SER A 257 5.17 -18.58 17.28
N SER A 258 4.33 -17.79 17.91
CA SER A 258 4.68 -16.88 19.03
C SER A 258 5.11 -17.61 20.32
N GLU A 259 5.74 -18.79 20.23
CA GLU A 259 6.28 -19.52 21.38
C GLU A 259 7.65 -18.99 21.87
N HIS A 260 8.30 -18.05 21.13
CA HIS A 260 9.60 -17.48 21.54
C HIS A 260 9.56 -16.08 22.14
N ALA A 261 8.37 -15.52 22.40
CA ALA A 261 8.23 -14.19 23.02
C ALA A 261 8.09 -14.23 24.56
N LYS A 262 8.50 -15.32 25.21
CA LYS A 262 8.54 -15.46 26.69
C LYS A 262 9.88 -16.06 27.13
N GLN A 263 10.99 -15.41 26.80
CA GLN A 263 12.24 -15.61 27.53
C GLN A 263 12.91 -14.24 27.74
#